data_974ee4c7db770e27ed301f6984d84346
#
_entry.id   974ee4c7db770e27ed301f6984d84346
#
_cell.length_a   1.000
_cell.length_b   1.000
_cell.length_c   1.000
_cell.angle_alpha   90.00
_cell.angle_beta   90.00
_cell.angle_gamma   90.00
#
_symmetry.space_group_name_H-M   'P 1'
#
loop_
_entity.id
_entity.type
_entity.pdbx_description
1 polymer ?
#
loop_
_entity_poly.entity_id
_entity_poly.type
_entity_poly.pdbx_seq_one_letter_code
_entity_poly.pdbx_strand_id
1 'polypeptide(L)'
;MIAQTQILNERGIRPTPVRMLVLRALQEADCAVSLMALEAELETVDRSSIFRTLNLFLEHHLVHQVEDGSGQTKFALCEEHCRCGETHEHSLSDFHVHFFCEKCQRTLCLHAVPIPEVIPPPGFSLSSANFVLKGLCAECRERT
;
A
#
# COMPACT_ATOMS: atom_id res chain seq x y z
N MET A 1 -14.66 9.71 11.74
CA MET A 1 -15.14 10.45 10.56
C MET A 1 -14.41 11.77 10.32
N ILE A 2 -14.21 12.57 11.34
CA ILE A 2 -13.43 13.82 11.22
C ILE A 2 -12.00 13.54 10.74
N ALA A 3 -11.39 12.47 11.24
CA ALA A 3 -10.02 12.10 10.87
C ALA A 3 -9.88 11.74 9.38
N GLN A 4 -10.81 10.98 8.82
CA GLN A 4 -10.79 10.63 7.40
C GLN A 4 -10.99 11.85 6.52
N THR A 5 -11.91 12.73 6.89
CA THR A 5 -12.17 13.97 6.16
C THR A 5 -10.91 14.84 6.09
N GLN A 6 -10.22 14.98 7.21
CA GLN A 6 -9.00 15.76 7.29
C GLN A 6 -7.90 15.17 6.40
N ILE A 7 -7.68 13.88 6.49
CA ILE A 7 -6.66 13.17 5.68
C ILE A 7 -6.93 13.38 4.19
N LEU A 8 -8.18 13.21 3.76
CA LEU A 8 -8.54 13.39 2.34
C LEU A 8 -8.30 14.82 1.89
N ASN A 9 -8.71 15.81 2.70
CA ASN A 9 -8.51 17.23 2.37
C ASN A 9 -7.03 17.59 2.26
N GLU A 10 -6.21 17.07 3.17
CA GLU A 10 -4.76 17.31 3.16
C GLU A 10 -4.10 16.76 1.90
N ARG A 11 -4.67 15.72 1.31
CA ARG A 11 -4.18 15.12 0.06
C ARG A 11 -4.88 15.68 -1.18
N GLY A 12 -5.70 16.71 -1.03
CA GLY A 12 -6.39 17.31 -2.16
C GLY A 12 -7.54 16.47 -2.70
N ILE A 13 -8.07 15.57 -1.89
CA ILE A 13 -9.16 14.69 -2.28
C ILE A 13 -10.45 15.14 -1.60
N ARG A 14 -11.48 15.35 -2.40
CA ARG A 14 -12.78 15.72 -1.87
C ARG A 14 -13.41 14.54 -1.10
N PRO A 15 -13.79 14.72 0.17
CA PRO A 15 -14.46 13.66 0.93
C PRO A 15 -15.81 13.29 0.32
N THR A 16 -16.04 12.00 0.16
CA THR A 16 -17.34 11.42 -0.19
C THR A 16 -17.54 10.19 0.68
N PRO A 17 -18.79 9.72 0.86
CA PRO A 17 -19.05 8.52 1.67
C PRO A 17 -18.22 7.31 1.24
N VAL A 18 -18.12 7.03 -0.05
CA VAL A 18 -17.34 5.90 -0.57
C VAL A 18 -15.84 6.07 -0.25
N ARG A 19 -15.30 7.26 -0.50
CA ARG A 19 -13.88 7.54 -0.23
C ARG A 19 -13.55 7.42 1.24
N MET A 20 -14.44 7.85 2.10
CA MET A 20 -14.26 7.74 3.55
C MET A 20 -14.32 6.28 4.01
N LEU A 21 -15.22 5.48 3.45
CA LEU A 21 -15.32 4.05 3.76
C LEU A 21 -14.08 3.29 3.33
N VAL A 22 -13.59 3.55 2.12
CA VAL A 22 -12.37 2.90 1.61
C VAL A 22 -11.16 3.28 2.47
N LEU A 23 -11.00 4.55 2.79
CA LEU A 23 -9.90 5.02 3.64
C LEU A 23 -9.96 4.35 5.02
N ARG A 24 -11.14 4.29 5.62
CA ARG A 24 -11.31 3.64 6.92
C ARG A 24 -10.93 2.16 6.87
N ALA A 25 -11.36 1.45 5.84
CA ALA A 25 -11.02 0.04 5.67
C ALA A 25 -9.50 -0.16 5.56
N LEU A 26 -8.82 0.73 4.83
CA LEU A 26 -7.36 0.70 4.72
C LEU A 26 -6.68 0.99 6.06
N GLN A 27 -7.23 1.92 6.84
CA GLN A 27 -6.69 2.25 8.16
C GLN A 27 -6.85 1.11 9.17
N GLU A 28 -7.96 0.40 9.12
CA GLU A 28 -8.25 -0.72 10.01
C GLU A 28 -7.45 -1.97 9.65
N ALA A 29 -7.00 -2.07 8.41
CA ALA A 29 -6.16 -3.18 7.96
C ALA A 29 -4.69 -2.87 8.27
N ASP A 30 -4.07 -3.64 9.15
CA ASP A 30 -2.66 -3.46 9.53
C ASP A 30 -1.70 -3.99 8.45
N CYS A 31 -2.18 -4.19 7.24
CA CYS A 31 -1.41 -4.77 6.15
C CYS A 31 -1.92 -4.23 4.81
N ALA A 32 -1.18 -4.50 3.75
CA ALA A 32 -1.65 -4.21 2.40
C ALA A 32 -2.84 -5.11 2.06
N VAL A 33 -3.85 -4.56 1.39
CA VAL A 33 -5.08 -5.27 1.07
C VAL A 33 -5.35 -5.27 -0.43
N SER A 34 -5.96 -6.35 -0.92
CA SER A 34 -6.36 -6.47 -2.32
C SER A 34 -7.72 -5.81 -2.56
N LEU A 35 -8.01 -5.53 -3.83
CA LEU A 35 -9.34 -5.05 -4.23
C LEU A 35 -10.42 -6.06 -3.80
N MET A 36 -10.14 -7.35 -3.96
CA MET A 36 -11.07 -8.40 -3.57
C MET A 36 -11.39 -8.38 -2.07
N ALA A 37 -10.36 -8.16 -1.23
CA ALA A 37 -10.55 -8.06 0.21
C ALA A 37 -11.39 -6.84 0.59
N LEU A 38 -11.16 -5.69 -0.06
CA LEU A 38 -11.97 -4.49 0.15
C LEU A 38 -13.41 -4.68 -0.29
N GLU A 39 -13.61 -5.34 -1.42
CA GLU A 39 -14.95 -5.66 -1.93
C GLU A 39 -15.73 -6.54 -0.94
N ALA A 40 -15.06 -7.53 -0.36
CA ALA A 40 -15.68 -8.40 0.64
C ALA A 40 -16.04 -7.65 1.94
N GLU A 41 -15.20 -6.70 2.35
CA GLU A 41 -15.43 -5.91 3.56
C GLU A 41 -16.49 -4.83 3.36
N LEU A 42 -16.50 -4.18 2.19
CA LEU A 42 -17.40 -3.08 1.86
C LEU A 42 -18.57 -3.59 1.00
N GLU A 43 -19.40 -4.44 1.57
CA GLU A 43 -20.48 -5.12 0.85
C GLU A 43 -21.47 -4.19 0.15
N THR A 44 -21.66 -2.97 0.67
CA THR A 44 -22.61 -2.00 0.13
C THR A 44 -22.03 -1.13 -0.98
N VAL A 45 -20.73 -1.27 -1.26
CA VAL A 45 -20.04 -0.48 -2.28
C VAL A 45 -19.66 -1.39 -3.44
N ASP A 46 -19.99 -0.96 -4.66
CA ASP A 46 -19.65 -1.75 -5.84
C ASP A 46 -18.15 -1.71 -6.14
N ARG A 47 -17.67 -2.78 -6.76
CA ARG A 47 -16.26 -2.97 -7.10
C ARG A 47 -15.69 -1.81 -7.92
N SER A 48 -16.46 -1.30 -8.89
CA SER A 48 -16.01 -0.20 -9.73
C SER A 48 -15.75 1.07 -8.94
N SER A 49 -16.60 1.37 -7.95
CA SER A 49 -16.44 2.53 -7.08
C SER A 49 -15.21 2.40 -6.19
N ILE A 50 -14.96 1.21 -5.66
CA ILE A 50 -13.75 0.93 -4.86
C ILE A 50 -12.51 1.11 -5.73
N PHE A 51 -12.51 0.54 -6.92
CA PHE A 51 -11.38 0.60 -7.85
C PHE A 51 -11.05 2.05 -8.25
N ARG A 52 -12.08 2.83 -8.60
CA ARG A 52 -11.88 4.24 -8.94
C ARG A 52 -11.35 5.06 -7.77
N THR A 53 -11.82 4.75 -6.56
CA THR A 53 -11.33 5.40 -5.35
C THR A 53 -9.86 5.08 -5.10
N LEU A 54 -9.47 3.82 -5.26
CA LEU A 54 -8.07 3.41 -5.10
C LEU A 54 -7.17 4.09 -6.12
N ASN A 55 -7.61 4.20 -7.38
CA ASN A 55 -6.85 4.91 -8.40
C ASN A 55 -6.67 6.39 -8.06
N LEU A 56 -7.72 7.03 -7.55
CA LEU A 56 -7.63 8.42 -7.09
C LEU A 56 -6.65 8.55 -5.93
N PHE A 57 -6.68 7.61 -4.99
CA PHE A 57 -5.76 7.60 -3.87
C PHE A 57 -4.31 7.39 -4.32
N LEU A 58 -4.09 6.58 -5.35
CA LEU A 58 -2.76 6.42 -5.95
C LEU A 58 -2.26 7.73 -6.57
N GLU A 59 -3.11 8.42 -7.33
CA GLU A 59 -2.77 9.69 -7.97
C GLU A 59 -2.41 10.77 -6.95
N HIS A 60 -3.03 10.76 -5.79
CA HIS A 60 -2.80 11.74 -4.73
C HIS A 60 -1.82 11.25 -3.65
N HIS A 61 -1.11 10.18 -3.92
CA HIS A 61 -0.06 9.64 -3.02
C HIS A 61 -0.56 9.27 -1.62
N LEU A 62 -1.83 8.92 -1.51
CA LEU A 62 -2.40 8.45 -0.25
C LEU A 62 -2.16 6.95 -0.04
N VAL A 63 -2.12 6.19 -1.13
CA VAL A 63 -1.81 4.75 -1.09
C VAL A 63 -0.73 4.43 -2.12
N HIS A 64 -0.06 3.31 -1.92
CA HIS A 64 0.86 2.74 -2.90
C HIS A 64 0.45 1.30 -3.21
N GLN A 65 0.86 0.84 -4.38
CA GLN A 65 0.61 -0.55 -4.80
C GLN A 65 1.74 -1.44 -4.33
N VAL A 66 1.40 -2.64 -3.94
CA VAL A 66 2.36 -3.66 -3.52
C VAL A 66 2.16 -4.91 -4.37
N GLU A 67 3.20 -5.32 -5.07
CA GLU A 67 3.23 -6.58 -5.79
C GLU A 67 4.06 -7.57 -4.97
N ASP A 68 3.39 -8.48 -4.30
CA ASP A 68 4.03 -9.40 -3.37
C ASP A 68 4.26 -10.80 -3.92
N GLY A 69 3.95 -11.00 -5.20
CA GLY A 69 4.08 -12.30 -5.85
C GLY A 69 2.89 -13.23 -5.63
N SER A 70 1.82 -12.75 -4.97
CA SER A 70 0.61 -13.54 -4.76
C SER A 70 -0.26 -13.64 -6.00
N GLY A 71 0.03 -12.84 -7.03
CA GLY A 71 -0.80 -12.71 -8.22
C GLY A 71 -1.88 -11.64 -8.11
N GLN A 72 -2.00 -11.00 -6.97
CA GLN A 72 -2.95 -9.92 -6.73
C GLN A 72 -2.20 -8.64 -6.37
N THR A 73 -2.59 -7.53 -7.01
CA THR A 73 -2.09 -6.23 -6.60
C THR A 73 -2.73 -5.84 -5.28
N LYS A 74 -1.92 -5.44 -4.32
CA LYS A 74 -2.40 -4.98 -3.03
C LYS A 74 -2.12 -3.49 -2.85
N PHE A 75 -2.89 -2.87 -1.97
CA PHE A 75 -2.81 -1.43 -1.70
C PHE A 75 -2.54 -1.23 -0.21
N ALA A 76 -1.64 -0.31 0.09
CA ALA A 76 -1.30 0.04 1.46
C ALA A 76 -1.27 1.56 1.59
N LEU A 77 -1.68 2.07 2.76
CA LEU A 77 -1.60 3.50 3.03
C LEU A 77 -0.15 3.95 3.06
N CYS A 78 0.12 5.08 2.42
CA CYS A 78 1.41 5.73 2.55
C CYS A 78 1.52 6.36 3.93
N GLU A 79 2.73 6.34 4.51
CA GLU A 79 2.98 7.08 5.74
C GLU A 79 2.87 8.58 5.48
N GLU A 80 2.66 9.32 6.55
CA GLU A 80 2.48 10.78 6.50
C GLU A 80 3.61 11.48 5.75
N HIS A 81 4.81 10.93 5.80
CA HIS A 81 5.98 11.48 5.13
C HIS A 81 6.41 10.68 3.89
N CYS A 82 5.59 9.75 3.45
CA CYS A 82 5.90 8.96 2.27
C CYS A 82 5.80 9.84 1.01
N ARG A 83 6.86 9.85 0.24
CA ARG A 83 6.94 10.61 -1.02
C ARG A 83 6.91 9.71 -2.24
N CYS A 84 6.24 8.57 -2.12
CA CYS A 84 6.14 7.65 -3.24
C CYS A 84 5.47 8.36 -4.42
N GLY A 85 6.19 8.51 -5.52
CA GLY A 85 5.71 9.14 -6.75
C GLY A 85 5.86 10.65 -6.85
N GLU A 86 6.33 11.37 -5.84
CA GLU A 86 6.51 12.83 -5.89
C GLU A 86 7.79 13.27 -6.59
N THR A 87 8.79 12.43 -6.63
CA THR A 87 10.09 12.78 -7.22
C THR A 87 10.37 11.93 -8.43
N HIS A 88 10.79 12.58 -9.51
CA HIS A 88 11.32 11.88 -10.67
C HIS A 88 12.70 11.29 -10.39
N GLU A 89 13.30 11.66 -9.28
CA GLU A 89 14.53 11.04 -8.78
C GLU A 89 14.13 9.92 -7.84
N HIS A 90 14.27 8.69 -8.31
CA HIS A 90 13.96 7.50 -7.53
C HIS A 90 15.03 7.28 -6.48
N SER A 91 14.85 7.92 -5.34
CA SER A 91 15.64 7.62 -4.16
C SER A 91 15.13 6.33 -3.56
N LEU A 92 16.00 5.35 -3.38
CA LEU A 92 15.64 4.08 -2.74
C LEU A 92 15.14 4.29 -1.30
N SER A 93 15.44 5.45 -0.70
CA SER A 93 14.97 5.79 0.64
C SER A 93 13.44 5.99 0.73
N ASP A 94 12.78 6.19 -0.41
CA ASP A 94 11.32 6.37 -0.46
C ASP A 94 10.56 5.06 -0.61
N PHE A 95 11.25 3.93 -0.78
CA PHE A 95 10.65 2.62 -0.90
C PHE A 95 10.61 1.92 0.45
N HIS A 96 9.69 1.00 0.59
CA HIS A 96 9.52 0.21 1.80
C HIS A 96 9.78 -1.26 1.49
N VAL A 97 10.32 -1.97 2.47
CA VAL A 97 10.40 -3.43 2.41
C VAL A 97 9.02 -3.97 2.81
N HIS A 98 8.52 -4.91 2.03
CA HIS A 98 7.28 -5.60 2.32
C HIS A 98 7.57 -7.05 2.65
N PHE A 99 6.77 -7.64 3.51
CA PHE A 99 6.89 -9.05 3.87
C PHE A 99 5.59 -9.77 3.55
N PHE A 100 5.68 -10.78 2.70
CA PHE A 100 4.54 -11.63 2.36
C PHE A 100 4.62 -12.93 3.17
N CYS A 101 3.61 -13.19 3.99
CA CYS A 101 3.51 -14.43 4.74
C CYS A 101 2.86 -15.50 3.86
N GLU A 102 3.57 -16.58 3.61
CA GLU A 102 3.08 -17.66 2.75
C GLU A 102 1.95 -18.47 3.39
N LYS A 103 1.78 -18.39 4.71
CA LYS A 103 0.74 -19.13 5.43
C LYS A 103 -0.57 -18.34 5.53
N CYS A 104 -0.54 -17.15 6.11
CA CYS A 104 -1.74 -16.32 6.27
C CYS A 104 -1.99 -15.39 5.09
N GLN A 105 -1.04 -15.28 4.17
CA GLN A 105 -1.11 -14.48 2.95
C GLN A 105 -1.25 -12.97 3.18
N ARG A 106 -0.92 -12.49 4.38
CA ARG A 106 -0.86 -11.05 4.65
C ARG A 106 0.44 -10.47 4.10
N THR A 107 0.35 -9.22 3.63
CA THR A 107 1.51 -8.46 3.19
C THR A 107 1.69 -7.27 4.12
N LEU A 108 2.78 -7.30 4.86
CA LEU A 108 3.09 -6.30 5.88
C LEU A 108 4.10 -5.29 5.33
N CYS A 109 3.90 -4.02 5.67
CA CYS A 109 4.87 -2.98 5.37
C CYS A 109 5.88 -2.89 6.51
N LEU A 110 7.15 -3.13 6.20
CA LEU A 110 8.22 -3.13 7.20
C LEU A 110 9.01 -1.82 7.12
N HIS A 111 8.46 -0.77 7.70
CA HIS A 111 9.07 0.57 7.65
C HIS A 111 10.39 0.65 8.42
N ALA A 112 10.55 -0.16 9.46
CA ALA A 112 11.76 -0.17 10.29
C ALA A 112 12.92 -0.97 9.69
N VAL A 113 12.65 -1.76 8.66
CA VAL A 113 13.68 -2.57 8.01
C VAL A 113 14.38 -1.73 6.94
N PRO A 114 15.72 -1.58 6.98
CA PRO A 114 16.42 -0.79 5.99
C PRO A 114 16.39 -1.45 4.62
N ILE A 115 16.27 -0.63 3.58
CA ILE A 115 16.30 -1.08 2.20
C ILE A 115 17.74 -1.26 1.77
N PRO A 116 18.11 -2.40 1.15
CA PRO A 116 19.44 -2.58 0.61
C PRO A 116 19.72 -1.56 -0.49
N GLU A 117 20.90 -0.97 -0.47
CA GLU A 117 21.32 -0.07 -1.53
C GLU A 117 21.70 -0.88 -2.77
N VAL A 118 20.97 -0.64 -3.85
CA VAL A 118 21.23 -1.29 -5.14
C VAL A 118 21.56 -0.22 -6.17
N ILE A 119 22.75 -0.31 -6.75
CA ILE A 119 23.19 0.63 -7.77
C ILE A 119 23.08 -0.07 -9.13
N PRO A 120 22.22 0.44 -10.05
CA PRO A 120 22.14 -0.16 -11.39
C PRO A 120 23.45 0.01 -12.16
N PRO A 121 23.71 -0.83 -13.18
CA PRO A 121 24.90 -0.67 -14.02
C PRO A 121 24.91 0.68 -14.74
N PRO A 122 26.11 1.17 -15.15
CA PRO A 122 26.20 2.42 -15.90
C PRO A 122 25.32 2.42 -17.14
N GLY A 123 24.62 3.51 -17.37
CA GLY A 123 23.73 3.65 -18.53
C GLY A 123 22.30 3.16 -18.29
N PHE A 124 22.03 2.52 -17.14
CA PHE A 124 20.68 2.08 -16.78
C PHE A 124 19.96 3.18 -15.98
N SER A 125 18.70 3.37 -16.27
CA SER A 125 17.84 4.31 -15.53
C SER A 125 16.86 3.52 -14.69
N LEU A 126 16.85 3.76 -13.37
CA LEU A 126 15.97 3.06 -12.44
C LEU A 126 14.63 3.79 -12.36
N SER A 127 13.54 3.11 -12.72
CA SER A 127 12.19 3.66 -12.61
C SER A 127 11.52 3.29 -11.28
N SER A 128 11.70 2.06 -10.83
CA SER A 128 11.10 1.59 -9.59
C SER A 128 11.85 0.37 -9.09
N ALA A 129 11.67 0.08 -7.81
CA ALA A 129 12.21 -1.12 -7.18
C ALA A 129 11.15 -1.69 -6.25
N ASN A 130 11.09 -3.01 -6.16
CA ASN A 130 10.14 -3.71 -5.31
C ASN A 130 10.90 -4.68 -4.42
N PHE A 131 10.85 -4.44 -3.11
CA PHE A 131 11.55 -5.27 -2.13
C PHE A 131 10.50 -6.09 -1.35
N VAL A 132 10.39 -7.36 -1.68
CA VAL A 132 9.44 -8.28 -1.04
C VAL A 132 10.19 -9.46 -0.45
N LEU A 133 10.04 -9.63 0.85
CA LEU A 133 10.52 -10.80 1.56
C LEU A 133 9.36 -11.78 1.72
N LYS A 134 9.62 -13.06 1.55
CA LYS A 134 8.61 -14.10 1.68
C LYS A 134 9.01 -15.10 2.74
N GLY A 135 8.06 -15.56 3.51
CA GLY A 135 8.30 -16.53 4.57
C GLY A 135 7.11 -16.63 5.50
N LEU A 136 7.35 -16.79 6.78
CA LEU A 136 6.31 -16.85 7.79
C LEU A 136 6.39 -15.62 8.68
N CYS A 137 5.26 -14.95 8.89
CA CYS A 137 5.20 -13.82 9.83
C CYS A 137 5.36 -14.36 11.27
N ALA A 138 5.59 -13.44 12.22
CA ALA A 138 5.85 -13.81 13.60
C ALA A 138 4.74 -14.68 14.19
N GLU A 139 3.48 -14.31 13.94
CA GLU A 139 2.33 -15.07 14.44
C GLU A 139 2.25 -16.47 13.84
N CYS A 140 2.47 -16.61 12.54
CA CYS A 140 2.39 -17.91 11.87
C CYS A 140 3.57 -18.80 12.22
N ARG A 141 4.74 -18.23 12.48
CA ARG A 141 5.92 -18.97 12.90
C ARG A 141 5.71 -19.59 14.27
N GLU A 142 5.08 -18.85 15.18
CA GLU A 142 4.80 -19.36 16.54
C GLU A 142 3.75 -20.47 16.55
N ARG A 143 2.88 -20.51 15.54
CA ARG A 143 1.81 -21.52 15.43
C ARG A 143 2.23 -22.79 14.71
N THR A 144 3.48 -22.88 14.27
CA THR A 144 4.04 -24.11 13.69
C THR A 144 4.88 -24.92 14.72
#